data_9f02b31a531f2c77bdea249450b69c20
#
_entry.id   9f02b31a531f2c77bdea249450b69c20
#
_cell.length_a   1.000
_cell.length_b   1.000
_cell.length_c   1.000
_cell.angle_alpha   90.00
_cell.angle_beta   90.00
_cell.angle_gamma   90.00
#
_symmetry.space_group_name_H-M   'P 1'
#
loop_
_entity.id
_entity.type
_entity.pdbx_description
1 polymer ?
#
loop_
_entity_poly.entity_id
_entity_poly.type
_entity_poly.pdbx_seq_one_letter_code
_entity_poly.pdbx_strand_id
1 'polypeptide(L)'
;MATSQEIQCTNIINTIEAMNMVSFAMNDVPKIMVNLGVHRMNYFIGGSIAAMLHGINLSRTPHDIDIIVRVEDFDRIKRELEDSCFYKVLPIDPYDKYDDKGNILHIPFITAESPQLDILCNKPLEVGTMRDRSIKLSTKTLPRIASLQELIKAKEYFNRAKDKDDLVLLQKALNRI
;
A
#
# COMPACT_ATOMS: atom_id res chain seq x y z
N MET A 1 -28.28 -12.81 -14.41
CA MET A 1 -26.96 -12.62 -15.10
C MET A 1 -26.86 -11.17 -15.50
N ALA A 2 -25.74 -10.50 -15.19
CA ALA A 2 -25.52 -9.11 -15.59
C ALA A 2 -25.44 -9.00 -17.12
N THR A 3 -25.96 -7.92 -17.69
CA THR A 3 -25.87 -7.64 -19.11
C THR A 3 -24.45 -7.24 -19.51
N SER A 4 -24.11 -7.35 -20.79
CA SER A 4 -22.81 -6.91 -21.31
C SER A 4 -22.54 -5.43 -21.02
N GLN A 5 -23.57 -4.58 -21.04
CA GLN A 5 -23.47 -3.15 -20.71
C GLN A 5 -23.18 -2.92 -19.23
N GLU A 6 -23.82 -3.66 -18.31
CA GLU A 6 -23.56 -3.56 -16.87
C GLU A 6 -22.14 -3.97 -16.53
N ILE A 7 -21.63 -5.04 -17.14
CA ILE A 7 -20.24 -5.48 -16.97
C ILE A 7 -19.26 -4.40 -17.46
N GLN A 8 -19.53 -3.79 -18.60
CA GLN A 8 -18.69 -2.74 -19.18
C GLN A 8 -18.68 -1.47 -18.30
N CYS A 9 -19.84 -1.04 -17.81
CA CYS A 9 -19.95 0.09 -16.88
C CYS A 9 -19.18 -0.19 -15.57
N THR A 10 -19.33 -1.37 -14.98
CA THR A 10 -18.61 -1.75 -13.77
C THR A 10 -17.09 -1.72 -13.97
N ASN A 11 -16.58 -2.21 -15.09
CA ASN A 11 -15.16 -2.17 -15.38
C ASN A 11 -14.62 -0.74 -15.54
N ILE A 12 -15.40 0.17 -16.13
CA ILE A 12 -15.01 1.57 -16.25
C ILE A 12 -14.95 2.23 -14.86
N ILE A 13 -15.96 2.02 -14.02
CA ILE A 13 -16.01 2.57 -12.66
C ILE A 13 -14.80 2.08 -11.85
N ASN A 14 -14.54 0.79 -11.84
CA ASN A 14 -13.39 0.21 -11.13
C ASN A 14 -12.05 0.80 -11.61
N THR A 15 -11.93 1.07 -12.91
CA THR A 15 -10.73 1.69 -13.46
C THR A 15 -10.57 3.13 -12.98
N ILE A 16 -11.64 3.91 -12.94
CA ILE A 16 -11.62 5.31 -12.45
C ILE A 16 -11.26 5.33 -10.96
N GLU A 17 -11.85 4.49 -10.15
CA GLU A 17 -11.56 4.39 -8.72
C GLU A 17 -10.08 4.04 -8.47
N ALA A 18 -9.56 3.05 -9.18
CA ALA A 18 -8.16 2.66 -9.10
C ALA A 18 -7.22 3.81 -9.49
N MET A 19 -7.55 4.56 -10.55
CA MET A 19 -6.76 5.73 -10.97
C MET A 19 -6.81 6.85 -9.93
N ASN A 20 -7.95 7.10 -9.30
CA ASN A 20 -8.08 8.08 -8.21
C ASN A 20 -7.21 7.69 -7.01
N MET A 21 -7.20 6.42 -6.63
CA MET A 21 -6.35 5.93 -5.55
C MET A 21 -4.86 6.08 -5.88
N VAL A 22 -4.45 5.76 -7.10
CA VAL A 22 -3.06 5.98 -7.56
C VAL A 22 -2.71 7.47 -7.49
N SER A 23 -3.59 8.35 -7.98
CA SER A 23 -3.39 9.80 -7.91
C SER A 23 -3.24 10.28 -6.47
N PHE A 24 -4.09 9.84 -5.57
CA PHE A 24 -4.03 10.18 -4.14
C PHE A 24 -2.71 9.67 -3.51
N ALA A 25 -2.34 8.43 -3.77
CA ALA A 25 -1.09 7.84 -3.26
C ALA A 25 0.15 8.65 -3.68
N MET A 26 0.14 9.19 -4.90
CA MET A 26 1.27 9.93 -5.45
C MET A 26 1.33 11.39 -5.01
N ASN A 27 0.20 12.05 -4.79
CA ASN A 27 0.13 13.49 -4.57
C ASN A 27 -0.16 13.88 -3.12
N ASP A 28 -0.96 13.10 -2.41
CA ASP A 28 -1.48 13.46 -1.08
C ASP A 28 -0.81 12.66 0.04
N VAL A 29 -0.50 11.38 -0.16
CA VAL A 29 0.27 10.60 0.82
C VAL A 29 1.59 11.28 1.20
N PRO A 30 2.39 11.86 0.28
CA PRO A 30 3.61 12.59 0.65
C PRO A 30 3.35 13.76 1.60
N LYS A 31 2.25 14.50 1.43
CA LYS A 31 1.88 15.63 2.32
C LYS A 31 1.49 15.11 3.71
N ILE A 32 0.68 14.04 3.74
CA ILE A 32 0.28 13.38 4.99
C ILE A 32 1.51 12.90 5.75
N MET A 33 2.43 12.22 5.08
CA MET A 33 3.65 11.70 5.72
C MET A 33 4.55 12.82 6.25
N VAL A 34 4.65 13.96 5.55
CA VAL A 34 5.35 15.15 6.05
C VAL A 34 4.67 15.69 7.31
N ASN A 35 3.34 15.79 7.33
CA ASN A 35 2.58 16.24 8.50
C ASN A 35 2.76 15.30 9.71
N LEU A 36 2.92 14.00 9.47
CA LEU A 36 3.25 12.99 10.49
C LEU A 36 4.76 12.98 10.84
N GLY A 37 5.54 13.95 10.36
CA GLY A 37 6.97 14.07 10.62
C GLY A 37 7.82 12.96 9.98
N VAL A 38 7.33 12.28 8.95
CA VAL A 38 8.04 11.19 8.30
C VAL A 38 8.79 11.70 7.07
N HIS A 39 10.12 11.57 7.10
CA HIS A 39 10.94 11.95 5.95
C HIS A 39 10.68 11.01 4.76
N ARG A 40 10.64 11.56 3.54
CA ARG A 40 10.36 10.83 2.29
C ARG A 40 11.20 9.58 2.01
N MET A 41 12.35 9.44 2.66
CA MET A 41 13.23 8.27 2.53
C MET A 41 12.90 7.16 3.54
N ASN A 42 11.99 7.43 4.48
CA ASN A 42 11.65 6.54 5.57
C ASN A 42 10.31 5.82 5.35
N TYR A 43 9.69 5.98 4.19
CA TYR A 43 8.52 5.23 3.79
C TYR A 43 8.51 4.96 2.28
N PHE A 44 7.67 4.03 1.86
CA PHE A 44 7.32 3.80 0.45
C PHE A 44 5.90 3.26 0.34
N ILE A 45 5.28 3.46 -0.83
CA ILE A 45 3.97 2.90 -1.14
C ILE A 45 4.15 1.42 -1.47
N GLY A 46 3.34 0.57 -0.82
CA GLY A 46 3.33 -0.88 -1.01
C GLY A 46 2.10 -1.39 -1.74
N GLY A 47 1.81 -2.65 -1.51
CA GLY A 47 0.56 -3.31 -1.87
C GLY A 47 0.12 -3.20 -3.33
N SER A 48 -1.18 -3.16 -3.51
CA SER A 48 -1.81 -3.16 -4.83
C SER A 48 -1.51 -1.90 -5.63
N ILE A 49 -1.41 -0.74 -4.97
CA ILE A 49 -1.08 0.53 -5.64
C ILE A 49 0.33 0.50 -6.21
N ALA A 50 1.30 -0.05 -5.48
CA ALA A 50 2.66 -0.19 -6.00
C ALA A 50 2.72 -1.16 -7.19
N ALA A 51 1.97 -2.27 -7.16
CA ALA A 51 1.86 -3.19 -8.30
C ALA A 51 1.31 -2.48 -9.55
N MET A 52 0.27 -1.68 -9.41
CA MET A 52 -0.29 -0.89 -10.51
C MET A 52 0.71 0.14 -11.06
N LEU A 53 1.50 0.77 -10.20
CA LEU A 53 2.56 1.71 -10.61
C LEU A 53 3.73 1.02 -11.33
N HIS A 54 3.89 -0.29 -11.18
CA HIS A 54 4.74 -1.13 -12.02
C HIS A 54 4.09 -1.54 -13.36
N GLY A 55 2.86 -1.06 -13.66
CA GLY A 55 2.12 -1.41 -14.87
C GLY A 55 1.44 -2.78 -14.81
N ILE A 56 1.24 -3.33 -13.59
CA ILE A 56 0.56 -4.61 -13.42
C ILE A 56 -0.93 -4.37 -13.30
N ASN A 57 -1.69 -4.95 -14.22
CA ASN A 57 -3.15 -4.88 -14.20
C ASN A 57 -3.70 -5.96 -13.27
N LEU A 58 -4.07 -5.56 -12.05
CA LEU A 58 -4.70 -6.45 -11.07
C LEU A 58 -6.15 -6.72 -11.46
N SER A 59 -6.65 -7.92 -11.14
CA SER A 59 -8.04 -8.34 -11.41
C SER A 59 -9.07 -7.67 -10.50
N ARG A 60 -8.63 -6.87 -9.53
CA ARG A 60 -9.47 -6.22 -8.52
C ARG A 60 -9.09 -4.75 -8.31
N THR A 61 -10.05 -3.94 -7.92
CA THR A 61 -9.82 -2.56 -7.49
C THR A 61 -9.16 -2.56 -6.10
N PRO A 62 -8.09 -1.78 -5.87
CA PRO A 62 -7.57 -1.54 -4.53
C PRO A 62 -8.63 -0.86 -3.64
N HIS A 63 -8.65 -1.18 -2.35
CA HIS A 63 -9.54 -0.54 -1.38
C HIS A 63 -8.79 0.33 -0.37
N ASP A 64 -7.48 0.15 -0.28
CA ASP A 64 -6.58 0.76 0.67
C ASP A 64 -5.27 1.17 -0.01
N ILE A 65 -4.51 2.04 0.64
CA ILE A 65 -3.17 2.43 0.23
C ILE A 65 -2.20 2.01 1.33
N ASP A 66 -1.43 0.96 1.04
CA ASP A 66 -0.40 0.47 1.94
C ASP A 66 0.80 1.42 1.97
N ILE A 67 1.17 1.92 3.15
CA ILE A 67 2.32 2.78 3.39
C ILE A 67 3.28 2.05 4.32
N ILE A 68 4.41 1.63 3.79
CA ILE A 68 5.40 0.86 4.53
C ILE A 68 6.38 1.82 5.20
N VAL A 69 6.48 1.75 6.52
CA VAL A 69 7.38 2.55 7.34
C VAL A 69 8.40 1.67 8.07
N ARG A 70 9.41 2.29 8.66
CA ARG A 70 10.37 1.58 9.51
C ARG A 70 9.78 1.31 10.90
N VAL A 71 10.25 0.25 11.54
CA VAL A 71 9.82 -0.13 12.90
C VAL A 71 10.03 1.01 13.89
N GLU A 72 11.19 1.68 13.83
CA GLU A 72 11.53 2.76 14.73
C GLU A 72 10.67 4.02 14.58
N ASP A 73 10.00 4.20 13.44
CA ASP A 73 9.09 5.32 13.21
C ASP A 73 7.63 5.01 13.63
N PHE A 74 7.28 3.73 13.78
CA PHE A 74 5.89 3.29 13.92
C PHE A 74 5.18 3.85 15.15
N ASP A 75 5.77 3.75 16.35
CA ASP A 75 5.15 4.22 17.59
C ASP A 75 4.98 5.74 17.61
N ARG A 76 5.88 6.47 16.97
CA ARG A 76 5.76 7.92 16.81
C ARG A 76 4.60 8.27 15.88
N ILE A 77 4.53 7.62 14.72
CA ILE A 77 3.43 7.84 13.77
C ILE A 77 2.08 7.52 14.42
N LYS A 78 2.00 6.43 15.18
CA LYS A 78 0.79 6.04 15.90
C LYS A 78 0.30 7.16 16.83
N ARG A 79 1.19 7.73 17.64
CA ARG A 79 0.84 8.84 18.53
C ARG A 79 0.38 10.07 17.76
N GLU A 80 1.08 10.47 16.70
CA GLU A 80 0.70 11.62 15.88
C GLU A 80 -0.69 11.42 15.24
N LEU A 81 -1.03 10.21 14.83
CA LEU A 81 -2.35 9.89 14.28
C LEU A 81 -3.45 9.95 15.36
N GLU A 82 -3.18 9.39 16.56
CA GLU A 82 -4.13 9.35 17.67
C GLU A 82 -4.38 10.74 18.28
N ASP A 83 -3.34 11.57 18.36
CA ASP A 83 -3.42 12.93 18.92
C ASP A 83 -3.98 13.98 17.94
N SER A 84 -4.06 13.65 16.66
CA SER A 84 -4.49 14.57 15.62
C SER A 84 -6.02 14.62 15.49
N CYS A 85 -6.58 15.81 15.36
CA CYS A 85 -7.98 15.99 14.98
C CYS A 85 -8.27 15.84 13.47
N PHE A 86 -7.22 15.71 12.64
CA PHE A 86 -7.36 15.59 11.18
C PHE A 86 -7.42 14.15 10.70
N TYR A 87 -7.02 13.18 11.55
CA TYR A 87 -6.96 11.78 11.22
C TYR A 87 -7.92 10.99 12.09
N LYS A 88 -8.61 10.03 11.50
CA LYS A 88 -9.43 9.07 12.22
C LYS A 88 -8.80 7.70 12.10
N VAL A 89 -8.21 7.22 13.18
CA VAL A 89 -7.74 5.84 13.28
C VAL A 89 -8.94 4.90 13.26
N LEU A 90 -8.86 3.88 12.42
CA LEU A 90 -9.91 2.88 12.26
C LEU A 90 -9.63 1.66 13.14
N PRO A 91 -10.66 0.89 13.53
CA PRO A 91 -10.46 -0.41 14.14
C PRO A 91 -9.70 -1.33 13.20
N ILE A 92 -8.75 -2.08 13.74
CA ILE A 92 -8.07 -3.13 12.97
C ILE A 92 -9.05 -4.28 12.78
N ASP A 93 -9.19 -4.76 11.53
CA ASP A 93 -10.01 -5.92 11.24
C ASP A 93 -9.39 -7.16 11.93
N PRO A 94 -10.11 -7.88 12.81
CA PRO A 94 -9.60 -9.08 13.45
C PRO A 94 -9.26 -10.22 12.46
N TYR A 95 -9.70 -10.11 11.21
CA TYR A 95 -9.32 -11.02 10.12
C TYR A 95 -8.07 -10.59 9.35
N ASP A 96 -7.58 -9.38 9.56
CA ASP A 96 -6.24 -8.99 9.13
C ASP A 96 -5.24 -9.80 9.97
N LYS A 97 -4.91 -10.96 9.44
CA LYS A 97 -4.01 -11.90 10.10
C LYS A 97 -2.64 -11.27 10.26
N TYR A 98 -2.42 -10.76 11.45
CA TYR A 98 -1.08 -10.75 11.99
C TYR A 98 -0.55 -12.18 11.98
N ASP A 99 0.76 -12.38 11.76
CA ASP A 99 1.30 -13.69 12.02
C ASP A 99 1.01 -14.04 13.49
N ASP A 100 0.93 -15.33 13.81
CA ASP A 100 0.67 -15.84 15.16
C ASP A 100 1.70 -15.35 16.20
N LYS A 101 2.73 -14.62 15.77
CA LYS A 101 3.81 -14.05 16.58
C LYS A 101 3.66 -12.54 16.80
N GLY A 102 2.62 -11.89 16.28
CA GLY A 102 2.36 -10.46 16.48
C GLY A 102 3.39 -9.53 15.84
N ASN A 103 4.05 -9.94 14.76
CA ASN A 103 5.16 -9.21 14.16
C ASN A 103 4.73 -8.13 13.13
N ILE A 104 3.45 -7.99 12.84
CA ILE A 104 2.94 -6.95 11.96
C ILE A 104 2.38 -5.82 12.81
N LEU A 105 2.95 -4.64 12.63
CA LEU A 105 2.40 -3.42 13.17
C LEU A 105 1.57 -2.77 12.06
N HIS A 106 0.29 -2.51 12.36
CA HIS A 106 -0.68 -2.00 11.41
C HIS A 106 -1.53 -0.91 12.04
N ILE A 107 -1.69 0.22 11.36
CA ILE A 107 -2.62 1.29 11.75
C ILE A 107 -3.42 1.72 10.53
N PRO A 108 -4.69 1.30 10.42
CA PRO A 108 -5.59 1.82 9.40
C PRO A 108 -6.12 3.19 9.84
N PHE A 109 -6.16 4.16 8.94
CA PHE A 109 -6.70 5.48 9.21
C PHE A 109 -7.27 6.14 7.95
N ILE A 110 -8.07 7.18 8.16
CA ILE A 110 -8.61 8.02 7.10
C ILE A 110 -8.45 9.50 7.47
N THR A 111 -8.47 10.36 6.44
CA THR A 111 -8.77 11.80 6.58
C THR A 111 -10.21 12.04 6.12
N ALA A 112 -10.70 13.29 6.18
CA ALA A 112 -12.04 13.62 5.71
C ALA A 112 -12.29 13.32 4.21
N GLU A 113 -11.21 13.29 3.42
CA GLU A 113 -11.28 13.17 1.95
C GLU A 113 -10.42 12.01 1.39
N SER A 114 -9.84 11.17 2.26
CA SER A 114 -8.95 10.10 1.80
C SER A 114 -9.65 8.76 1.63
N PRO A 115 -9.15 7.89 0.74
CA PRO A 115 -9.36 6.46 0.87
C PRO A 115 -8.77 5.97 2.19
N GLN A 116 -9.00 4.71 2.54
CA GLN A 116 -8.31 4.10 3.67
C GLN A 116 -6.81 4.07 3.40
N LEU A 117 -6.04 4.47 4.42
CA LEU A 117 -4.58 4.46 4.44
C LEU A 117 -4.12 3.49 5.53
N ASP A 118 -3.21 2.61 5.18
CA ASP A 118 -2.67 1.59 6.07
C ASP A 118 -1.19 1.82 6.31
N ILE A 119 -0.83 2.27 7.52
CA ILE A 119 0.57 2.29 7.95
C ILE A 119 0.96 0.87 8.36
N LEU A 120 1.95 0.34 7.71
CA LEU A 120 2.41 -1.03 7.91
C LEU A 120 3.89 -1.06 8.24
N CYS A 121 4.23 -1.92 9.21
CA CYS A 121 5.58 -2.31 9.48
C CYS A 121 5.63 -3.81 9.75
N ASN A 122 6.43 -4.53 9.01
CA ASN A 122 6.58 -5.98 9.16
C ASN A 122 8.05 -6.33 9.39
N LYS A 123 8.42 -6.58 10.65
CA LYS A 123 9.79 -6.92 11.06
C LYS A 123 10.39 -8.10 10.26
N PRO A 124 9.69 -9.21 10.01
CA PRO A 124 10.25 -10.31 9.22
C PRO A 124 10.59 -9.94 7.78
N LEU A 125 9.94 -8.92 7.21
CA LEU A 125 10.21 -8.45 5.86
C LEU A 125 11.23 -7.31 5.81
N GLU A 126 11.65 -6.76 6.95
CA GLU A 126 12.66 -5.68 7.03
C GLU A 126 14.08 -6.17 6.79
N VAL A 127 14.29 -6.87 5.68
CA VAL A 127 15.62 -7.26 5.23
C VAL A 127 16.15 -6.23 4.24
N GLY A 128 17.20 -5.54 4.63
CA GLY A 128 17.78 -4.46 3.84
C GLY A 128 17.25 -3.06 4.21
N THR A 129 17.77 -2.04 3.55
CA THR A 129 17.35 -0.66 3.79
C THR A 129 16.04 -0.34 3.06
N MET A 130 15.35 0.72 3.48
CA MET A 130 14.17 1.22 2.74
C MET A 130 14.49 1.50 1.27
N ARG A 131 15.76 1.83 0.97
CA ARG A 131 16.22 2.05 -0.39
C ARG A 131 16.30 0.76 -1.19
N ASP A 132 16.74 -0.33 -0.59
CA ASP A 132 16.88 -1.65 -1.25
C ASP A 132 15.50 -2.27 -1.52
N ARG A 133 14.55 -2.05 -0.62
CA ARG A 133 13.17 -2.57 -0.70
C ARG A 133 12.27 -1.79 -1.67
N SER A 134 12.71 -0.64 -2.15
CA SER A 134 11.87 0.27 -2.93
C SER A 134 12.60 0.87 -4.13
N ILE A 135 11.84 1.25 -5.15
CA ILE A 135 12.33 1.99 -6.30
C ILE A 135 11.86 3.44 -6.26
N LYS A 136 12.64 4.31 -6.90
CA LYS A 136 12.29 5.71 -7.07
C LYS A 136 11.61 5.90 -8.42
N LEU A 137 10.43 6.49 -8.42
CA LEU A 137 9.80 6.97 -9.64
C LEU A 137 10.55 8.19 -10.19
N SER A 138 10.37 8.48 -11.47
CA SER A 138 11.24 9.39 -12.26
C SER A 138 11.41 10.83 -11.74
N THR A 139 10.56 11.31 -10.84
CA THR A 139 10.61 12.67 -10.30
C THR A 139 11.15 12.73 -8.87
N LYS A 140 11.77 13.87 -8.50
CA LYS A 140 12.32 14.07 -7.15
C LYS A 140 11.25 14.22 -6.07
N THR A 141 10.02 14.52 -6.45
CA THR A 141 8.91 14.85 -5.54
C THR A 141 8.00 13.67 -5.23
N LEU A 142 7.99 12.66 -6.08
CA LEU A 142 7.13 11.49 -5.90
C LEU A 142 7.66 10.55 -4.81
N PRO A 143 6.77 9.84 -4.08
CA PRO A 143 7.18 8.84 -3.11
C PRO A 143 7.92 7.69 -3.79
N ARG A 144 8.65 6.93 -3.00
CA ARG A 144 9.18 5.63 -3.44
C ARG A 144 8.04 4.62 -3.44
N ILE A 145 8.15 3.60 -4.30
CA ILE A 145 7.23 2.46 -4.32
C ILE A 145 8.00 1.18 -4.04
N ALA A 146 7.34 0.18 -3.49
CA ALA A 146 7.93 -1.14 -3.26
C ALA A 146 8.52 -1.69 -4.56
N SER A 147 9.69 -2.31 -4.49
CA SER A 147 10.23 -3.07 -5.63
C SER A 147 9.36 -4.30 -5.91
N LEU A 148 9.46 -4.87 -7.13
CA LEU A 148 8.74 -6.11 -7.45
C LEU A 148 9.11 -7.25 -6.52
N GLN A 149 10.39 -7.36 -6.15
CA GLN A 149 10.86 -8.35 -5.19
C GLN A 149 10.23 -8.16 -3.80
N GLU A 150 10.09 -6.91 -3.34
CA GLU A 150 9.43 -6.61 -2.06
C GLU A 150 7.95 -6.96 -2.09
N LEU A 151 7.25 -6.65 -3.19
CA LEU A 151 5.84 -7.01 -3.37
C LEU A 151 5.63 -8.53 -3.38
N ILE A 152 6.52 -9.28 -4.06
CA ILE A 152 6.47 -10.74 -4.09
C ILE A 152 6.67 -11.30 -2.69
N LYS A 153 7.74 -10.89 -1.98
CA LYS A 153 8.01 -11.32 -0.59
C LYS A 153 6.81 -11.07 0.34
N ALA A 154 6.22 -9.88 0.26
CA ALA A 154 5.07 -9.54 1.09
C ALA A 154 3.88 -10.48 0.82
N LYS A 155 3.55 -10.72 -0.46
CA LYS A 155 2.44 -11.60 -0.83
C LYS A 155 2.70 -13.08 -0.51
N GLU A 156 3.92 -13.55 -0.66
CA GLU A 156 4.33 -14.90 -0.22
C GLU A 156 4.18 -15.06 1.29
N TYR A 157 4.58 -14.03 2.04
CA TYR A 157 4.47 -14.01 3.50
C TYR A 157 3.03 -14.05 3.98
N PHE A 158 2.17 -13.18 3.45
CA PHE A 158 0.75 -13.13 3.84
C PHE A 158 -0.04 -14.33 3.31
N ASN A 159 0.30 -14.84 2.14
CA ASN A 159 -0.26 -16.03 1.50
C ASN A 159 -1.81 -16.10 1.52
N ARG A 160 -2.48 -14.96 1.35
CA ARG A 160 -3.95 -14.88 1.30
C ARG A 160 -4.44 -15.41 -0.05
N ALA A 161 -5.72 -15.83 -0.11
CA ALA A 161 -6.31 -16.32 -1.37
C ALA A 161 -6.17 -15.31 -2.53
N LYS A 162 -6.39 -14.00 -2.23
CA LYS A 162 -6.23 -12.90 -3.20
C LYS A 162 -4.80 -12.67 -3.65
N ASP A 163 -3.81 -13.13 -2.89
CA ASP A 163 -2.40 -12.90 -3.20
C ASP A 163 -1.85 -13.88 -4.25
N LYS A 164 -2.51 -15.02 -4.45
CA LYS A 164 -2.06 -16.07 -5.40
C LYS A 164 -2.07 -15.58 -6.85
N ASP A 165 -3.15 -14.95 -7.28
CA ASP A 165 -3.27 -14.42 -8.65
C ASP A 165 -2.31 -13.24 -8.85
N ASP A 166 -2.20 -12.37 -7.85
CA ASP A 166 -1.27 -11.25 -7.87
C ASP A 166 0.19 -11.72 -7.97
N LEU A 167 0.57 -12.80 -7.25
CA LEU A 167 1.92 -13.38 -7.31
C LEU A 167 2.29 -13.84 -8.72
N VAL A 168 1.38 -14.49 -9.43
CA VAL A 168 1.61 -14.92 -10.82
C VAL A 168 1.94 -13.72 -11.71
N LEU A 169 1.19 -12.62 -11.56
CA LEU A 169 1.39 -11.40 -12.34
C LEU A 169 2.70 -10.71 -11.99
N LEU A 170 3.04 -10.62 -10.70
CA LEU A 170 4.28 -10.01 -10.20
C LEU A 170 5.51 -10.78 -10.66
N GLN A 171 5.51 -12.10 -10.54
CA GLN A 171 6.61 -12.96 -10.99
C GLN A 171 6.82 -12.87 -12.50
N LYS A 172 5.71 -12.85 -13.28
CA LYS A 172 5.79 -12.65 -14.73
C LYS A 172 6.36 -11.27 -15.11
N ALA A 173 6.04 -10.23 -14.34
CA ALA A 173 6.60 -8.90 -14.55
C ALA A 173 8.10 -8.86 -14.21
N LEU A 174 8.51 -9.48 -13.10
CA LEU A 174 9.91 -9.55 -12.69
C LEU A 174 10.78 -10.26 -13.73
N ASN A 175 10.28 -11.31 -14.35
CA ASN A 175 11.02 -12.09 -15.37
C ASN A 175 11.15 -11.37 -16.73
N ARG A 176 10.53 -10.20 -16.91
CA ARG A 176 10.62 -9.39 -18.14
C ARG A 176 11.66 -8.26 -18.07
N ILE A 177 12.22 -8.03 -16.90
CA ILE A 177 13.26 -7.03 -16.64
C ILE A 177 14.64 -7.68 -16.77
#